data_599146056418a432612ab768ddcdbbc3
#
_entry.id   599146056418a432612ab768ddcdbbc3
#
_cell.length_a   1.000
_cell.length_b   1.000
_cell.length_c   1.000
_cell.angle_alpha   90.00
_cell.angle_beta   90.00
_cell.angle_gamma   90.00
#
_symmetry.space_group_name_H-M   'P 1'
#
loop_
_entity.id
_entity.type
_entity.pdbx_description
1 polymer ?
#
loop_
_entity_poly.entity_id
_entity_poly.type
_entity_poly.pdbx_seq_one_letter_code
_entity_poly.pdbx_strand_id
1 'polypeptide(L)'
;MKKTILLFLLFTFFGCKNDPKVSEINFGDISEKSFRTFKVEDSKFIDLKPLWEPFQTALYNFSDSTYNSLKPIILNQDIPTLQQHIDQGRLSYELLVKFYLYRIKSLDRKNDKSLNSVISLNTRIINQAREKDNNRPKNLSNFSLYGMPLILKDNINCQGMVTTAGAVALLDNFTDDAFMTMQLKTSGALILGKANLSEWAYFFCGDCPSGYSAV
;
A
#
# COMPACT_ATOMS: atom_id res chain seq x y z
N MET A 1 -5.89 -79.86 -6.35
CA MET A 1 -4.90 -79.14 -7.19
C MET A 1 -5.49 -77.81 -7.68
N LYS A 2 -5.17 -76.71 -7.02
CA LYS A 2 -5.65 -75.35 -7.39
C LYS A 2 -4.59 -74.70 -8.27
N LYS A 3 -4.94 -74.41 -9.50
CA LYS A 3 -4.07 -73.67 -10.44
C LYS A 3 -4.27 -72.18 -10.19
N THR A 4 -3.24 -71.54 -9.66
CA THR A 4 -3.19 -70.08 -9.52
C THR A 4 -2.72 -69.45 -10.83
N ILE A 5 -3.60 -68.68 -11.47
CA ILE A 5 -3.26 -67.89 -12.66
C ILE A 5 -2.69 -66.56 -12.19
N LEU A 6 -1.39 -66.39 -12.47
CA LEU A 6 -0.68 -65.11 -12.20
C LEU A 6 -0.91 -64.19 -13.39
N LEU A 7 -1.72 -63.14 -13.14
CA LEU A 7 -1.98 -62.11 -14.17
C LEU A 7 -0.86 -61.08 -14.15
N PHE A 8 0.01 -61.10 -15.16
CA PHE A 8 1.02 -60.08 -15.34
C PHE A 8 0.38 -58.85 -15.99
N LEU A 9 0.22 -57.77 -15.18
CA LEU A 9 -0.16 -56.43 -15.69
C LEU A 9 1.07 -55.76 -16.35
N LEU A 10 1.11 -55.74 -17.68
CA LEU A 10 2.08 -54.98 -18.45
C LEU A 10 1.68 -53.50 -18.33
N PHE A 11 2.38 -52.74 -17.52
CA PHE A 11 2.33 -51.29 -17.58
C PHE A 11 3.17 -50.82 -18.80
N THR A 12 2.50 -50.50 -19.87
CA THR A 12 3.12 -49.75 -20.97
C THR A 12 3.26 -48.32 -20.57
N PHE A 13 4.47 -47.87 -20.24
CA PHE A 13 4.81 -46.47 -20.12
C PHE A 13 4.72 -45.83 -21.54
N PHE A 14 3.62 -45.15 -21.79
CA PHE A 14 3.59 -44.17 -22.86
C PHE A 14 4.51 -43.04 -22.45
N GLY A 15 5.74 -43.05 -22.95
CA GLY A 15 6.61 -41.89 -22.88
C GLY A 15 5.92 -40.73 -23.59
N CYS A 16 5.75 -39.62 -22.90
CA CYS A 16 5.38 -38.35 -23.53
C CYS A 16 6.34 -38.10 -24.65
N LYS A 17 5.84 -38.06 -25.89
CA LYS A 17 6.58 -37.51 -27.02
C LYS A 17 6.96 -36.06 -26.63
N ASN A 18 8.25 -35.76 -26.86
CA ASN A 18 8.73 -34.39 -26.72
C ASN A 18 7.74 -33.44 -27.39
N ASP A 19 7.15 -32.58 -26.59
CA ASP A 19 6.42 -31.44 -27.11
C ASP A 19 7.33 -30.72 -28.10
N PRO A 20 6.78 -30.22 -29.21
CA PRO A 20 7.55 -29.39 -30.13
C PRO A 20 8.19 -28.31 -29.27
N LYS A 21 9.51 -28.17 -29.36
CA LYS A 21 10.25 -27.09 -28.71
C LYS A 21 9.43 -25.83 -28.89
N VAL A 22 8.81 -25.35 -27.80
CA VAL A 22 8.33 -23.98 -27.75
C VAL A 22 9.57 -23.19 -28.16
N SER A 23 9.55 -22.59 -29.32
CA SER A 23 10.61 -21.70 -29.76
C SER A 23 10.81 -20.76 -28.61
N GLU A 24 12.00 -20.78 -27.99
CA GLU A 24 12.35 -19.81 -26.97
C GLU A 24 12.00 -18.45 -27.55
N ILE A 25 10.95 -17.83 -27.01
CA ILE A 25 10.65 -16.45 -27.36
C ILE A 25 11.86 -15.69 -26.89
N ASN A 26 12.65 -15.20 -27.82
CA ASN A 26 13.82 -14.41 -27.50
C ASN A 26 13.34 -13.09 -26.92
N PHE A 27 13.22 -13.03 -25.59
CA PHE A 27 12.81 -11.83 -24.87
C PHE A 27 13.76 -10.64 -25.07
N GLY A 28 14.99 -10.88 -25.56
CA GLY A 28 15.92 -9.84 -25.98
C GLY A 28 15.35 -8.95 -27.08
N ASP A 29 14.63 -9.52 -28.04
CA ASP A 29 13.99 -8.80 -29.14
C ASP A 29 12.74 -7.99 -28.68
N ILE A 30 12.12 -8.39 -27.60
CA ILE A 30 10.99 -7.66 -27.00
C ILE A 30 11.50 -6.47 -26.19
N SER A 31 12.71 -6.53 -25.65
CA SER A 31 13.31 -5.47 -24.85
C SER A 31 13.64 -4.20 -25.64
N GLU A 32 13.83 -4.32 -26.93
CA GLU A 32 14.07 -3.18 -27.85
C GLU A 32 12.77 -2.64 -28.47
N LYS A 33 11.65 -3.33 -28.31
CA LYS A 33 10.39 -2.92 -28.91
C LYS A 33 9.69 -1.83 -28.13
N SER A 34 9.17 -0.94 -28.86
CA SER A 34 8.30 0.22 -28.66
C SER A 34 7.61 0.46 -27.30
N PHE A 35 7.36 -0.54 -26.44
CA PHE A 35 6.77 -0.28 -25.13
C PHE A 35 7.76 0.42 -24.17
N ARG A 36 9.08 0.28 -24.36
CA ARG A 36 10.07 1.10 -23.63
C ARG A 36 10.15 2.53 -24.16
N THR A 37 9.61 2.81 -25.33
CA THR A 37 9.46 4.15 -25.87
C THR A 37 8.13 4.79 -25.43
N PHE A 38 7.19 4.02 -24.90
CA PHE A 38 6.12 4.61 -24.13
C PHE A 38 6.75 5.25 -22.90
N LYS A 39 6.76 6.57 -22.87
CA LYS A 39 6.88 7.28 -21.61
C LYS A 39 5.63 6.92 -20.84
N VAL A 40 5.76 5.89 -20.06
CA VAL A 40 4.75 5.62 -19.07
C VAL A 40 4.80 6.77 -18.09
N GLU A 41 3.69 7.44 -17.95
CA GLU A 41 3.55 8.50 -16.99
C GLU A 41 3.86 7.92 -15.61
N ASP A 42 5.02 8.25 -15.09
CA ASP A 42 5.39 7.92 -13.73
C ASP A 42 4.54 8.81 -12.80
N SER A 43 4.08 8.28 -11.69
CA SER A 43 3.27 8.97 -10.69
C SER A 43 3.83 10.34 -10.25
N LYS A 44 5.12 10.59 -10.42
CA LYS A 44 5.74 11.90 -10.16
C LYS A 44 5.25 13.04 -11.09
N PHE A 45 4.63 12.71 -12.22
CA PHE A 45 4.05 13.69 -13.17
C PHE A 45 2.58 13.98 -12.90
N ILE A 46 1.94 13.26 -11.98
CA ILE A 46 0.56 13.51 -11.59
C ILE A 46 0.49 14.83 -10.82
N ASP A 47 -0.54 15.63 -11.12
CA ASP A 47 -0.80 16.83 -10.33
C ASP A 47 -1.11 16.46 -8.88
N LEU A 48 -0.22 16.84 -7.97
CA LEU A 48 -0.34 16.57 -6.54
C LEU A 48 -1.26 17.57 -5.82
N LYS A 49 -1.74 18.59 -6.50
CA LYS A 49 -2.61 19.61 -5.88
C LYS A 49 -3.90 19.01 -5.33
N PRO A 50 -4.64 18.14 -6.06
CA PRO A 50 -5.82 17.49 -5.54
C PRO A 50 -5.54 16.57 -4.34
N LEU A 51 -4.34 15.97 -4.30
CA LEU A 51 -3.95 15.10 -3.19
C LEU A 51 -3.83 15.87 -1.87
N TRP A 52 -3.36 17.12 -1.90
CA TRP A 52 -3.08 17.91 -0.71
C TRP A 52 -4.16 18.93 -0.35
N GLU A 53 -5.03 19.29 -1.29
CA GLU A 53 -6.11 20.25 -1.08
C GLU A 53 -6.99 19.92 0.15
N PRO A 54 -7.42 18.66 0.40
CA PRO A 54 -8.23 18.31 1.56
C PRO A 54 -7.54 18.56 2.91
N PHE A 55 -6.23 18.65 2.93
CA PHE A 55 -5.42 18.78 4.15
C PHE A 55 -4.87 20.18 4.39
N GLN A 56 -5.09 21.13 3.48
CA GLN A 56 -4.51 22.47 3.57
C GLN A 56 -4.83 23.16 4.89
N THR A 57 -6.10 23.20 5.27
CA THR A 57 -6.54 23.83 6.52
C THR A 57 -5.95 23.13 7.75
N ALA A 58 -5.97 21.80 7.77
CA ALA A 58 -5.50 21.02 8.92
C ALA A 58 -3.98 21.11 9.11
N LEU A 59 -3.23 21.30 8.02
CA LEU A 59 -1.77 21.42 8.04
C LEU A 59 -1.27 22.88 8.01
N TYR A 60 -2.16 23.86 7.97
CA TYR A 60 -1.78 25.28 7.83
C TYR A 60 -0.77 25.74 8.90
N ASN A 61 -1.03 25.39 10.15
CA ASN A 61 -0.16 25.71 11.29
C ASN A 61 0.84 24.61 11.65
N PHE A 62 0.96 23.54 10.84
CA PHE A 62 1.90 22.47 11.11
C PHE A 62 3.25 22.79 10.44
N SER A 63 4.19 23.28 11.23
CA SER A 63 5.50 23.77 10.76
C SER A 63 6.61 22.73 10.83
N ASP A 64 7.76 23.03 10.21
CA ASP A 64 9.00 22.27 10.36
C ASP A 64 9.45 22.19 11.82
N SER A 65 9.24 23.25 12.60
CA SER A 65 9.55 23.26 14.04
C SER A 65 8.67 22.25 14.77
N THR A 66 7.36 22.25 14.52
CA THR A 66 6.42 21.27 15.10
C THR A 66 6.80 19.84 14.69
N TYR A 67 7.10 19.62 13.41
CA TYR A 67 7.55 18.32 12.92
C TYR A 67 8.80 17.83 13.64
N ASN A 68 9.81 18.70 13.77
CA ASN A 68 11.09 18.35 14.41
C ASN A 68 10.95 18.08 15.91
N SER A 69 10.06 18.81 16.62
CA SER A 69 9.80 18.56 18.04
C SER A 69 9.08 17.22 18.30
N LEU A 70 8.28 16.76 17.34
CA LEU A 70 7.55 15.49 17.44
C LEU A 70 8.36 14.27 17.02
N LYS A 71 9.40 14.44 16.20
CA LYS A 71 10.25 13.32 15.74
C LYS A 71 10.69 12.36 16.86
N PRO A 72 11.25 12.83 17.99
CA PRO A 72 11.77 11.93 19.02
C PRO A 72 10.69 11.06 19.67
N ILE A 73 9.44 11.52 19.70
CA ILE A 73 8.34 10.82 20.35
C ILE A 73 7.46 10.01 19.37
N ILE A 74 7.74 10.12 18.06
CA ILE A 74 6.94 9.40 17.04
C ILE A 74 7.80 8.45 16.23
N LEU A 75 8.95 8.91 15.68
CA LEU A 75 9.75 8.09 14.78
C LEU A 75 10.47 6.99 15.56
N ASN A 76 10.49 5.79 14.98
CA ASN A 76 11.10 4.59 15.55
C ASN A 76 10.50 4.17 16.90
N GLN A 77 9.29 4.66 17.22
CA GLN A 77 8.54 4.20 18.38
C GLN A 77 7.63 3.03 18.00
N ASP A 78 7.47 2.10 18.90
CA ASP A 78 6.48 1.03 18.78
C ASP A 78 5.08 1.51 19.19
N ILE A 79 4.06 0.70 18.90
CA ILE A 79 2.67 1.02 19.22
C ILE A 79 2.46 1.24 20.71
N PRO A 80 2.98 0.39 21.63
CA PRO A 80 2.87 0.63 23.07
C PRO A 80 3.39 1.99 23.50
N THR A 81 4.54 2.40 22.99
CA THR A 81 5.14 3.71 23.31
C THR A 81 4.29 4.86 22.78
N LEU A 82 3.77 4.76 21.56
CA LEU A 82 2.85 5.76 21.00
C LEU A 82 1.58 5.86 21.82
N GLN A 83 0.96 4.74 22.21
CA GLN A 83 -0.22 4.71 23.06
C GLN A 83 0.06 5.36 24.43
N GLN A 84 1.23 5.09 25.01
CA GLN A 84 1.66 5.72 26.26
C GLN A 84 1.80 7.25 26.12
N HIS A 85 2.36 7.74 25.00
CA HIS A 85 2.46 9.18 24.75
C HIS A 85 1.08 9.84 24.65
N ILE A 86 0.11 9.13 24.08
CA ILE A 86 -1.28 9.60 23.98
C ILE A 86 -1.94 9.60 25.36
N ASP A 87 -1.76 8.56 26.17
CA ASP A 87 -2.26 8.49 27.54
C ASP A 87 -1.75 9.63 28.43
N GLN A 88 -0.51 10.03 28.21
CA GLN A 88 0.15 11.11 28.95
C GLN A 88 -0.19 12.51 28.40
N GLY A 89 -1.04 12.61 27.36
CA GLY A 89 -1.38 13.88 26.72
C GLY A 89 -0.25 14.55 25.95
N ARG A 90 0.86 13.84 25.71
CA ARG A 90 2.00 14.35 24.92
C ARG A 90 1.76 14.25 23.41
N LEU A 91 0.85 13.38 23.00
CA LEU A 91 0.45 13.12 21.64
C LEU A 91 -1.07 12.94 21.57
N SER A 92 -1.67 13.18 20.40
CA SER A 92 -3.03 12.77 20.08
C SER A 92 -3.05 12.01 18.77
N TYR A 93 -4.11 11.29 18.48
CA TYR A 93 -4.25 10.60 17.19
C TYR A 93 -4.31 11.59 16.02
N GLU A 94 -4.99 12.74 16.22
CA GLU A 94 -4.96 13.81 15.22
C GLU A 94 -3.54 14.33 14.96
N LEU A 95 -2.78 14.57 16.03
CA LEU A 95 -1.40 15.07 15.89
C LEU A 95 -0.49 14.03 15.24
N LEU A 96 -0.65 12.75 15.56
CA LEU A 96 0.08 11.63 14.93
C LEU A 96 -0.22 11.54 13.44
N VAL A 97 -1.49 11.66 13.04
CA VAL A 97 -1.90 11.68 11.64
C VAL A 97 -1.33 12.90 10.91
N LYS A 98 -1.42 14.09 11.49
CA LYS A 98 -0.83 15.32 10.92
C LYS A 98 0.67 15.22 10.74
N PHE A 99 1.38 14.58 11.68
CA PHE A 99 2.82 14.34 11.58
C PHE A 99 3.16 13.51 10.34
N TYR A 100 2.46 12.40 10.11
CA TYR A 100 2.71 11.56 8.94
C TYR A 100 2.26 12.20 7.62
N LEU A 101 1.14 12.92 7.60
CA LEU A 101 0.72 13.69 6.42
C LEU A 101 1.78 14.73 6.05
N TYR A 102 2.28 15.49 7.04
CA TYR A 102 3.35 16.47 6.82
C TYR A 102 4.63 15.81 6.29
N ARG A 103 5.01 14.68 6.88
CA ARG A 103 6.17 13.90 6.45
C ARG A 103 6.05 13.44 4.99
N ILE A 104 4.91 12.88 4.61
CA ILE A 104 4.63 12.45 3.23
C ILE A 104 4.72 13.66 2.30
N LYS A 105 4.06 14.76 2.63
CA LYS A 105 4.08 15.99 1.83
C LYS A 105 5.48 16.53 1.63
N SER A 106 6.32 16.47 2.67
CA SER A 106 7.64 17.10 2.66
C SER A 106 8.72 16.23 2.04
N LEU A 107 8.58 14.91 2.04
CA LEU A 107 9.64 13.98 1.67
C LEU A 107 9.29 13.04 0.52
N ASP A 108 8.01 12.68 0.37
CA ASP A 108 7.64 11.61 -0.54
C ASP A 108 7.44 12.06 -1.99
N ARG A 109 6.87 13.26 -2.21
CA ARG A 109 6.55 13.77 -3.55
C ARG A 109 6.96 15.24 -3.74
N LYS A 110 8.10 15.64 -3.21
CA LYS A 110 8.51 17.05 -3.21
C LYS A 110 9.37 17.42 -4.41
N ASN A 111 10.19 16.52 -4.90
CA ASN A 111 11.21 16.78 -5.93
C ASN A 111 11.66 15.48 -6.61
N ASP A 112 12.67 15.56 -7.45
CA ASP A 112 13.29 14.44 -8.20
C ASP A 112 13.88 13.32 -7.33
N LYS A 113 14.07 13.55 -6.02
CA LYS A 113 14.52 12.55 -5.04
C LYS A 113 13.39 11.90 -4.27
N SER A 114 12.16 12.23 -4.61
CA SER A 114 10.95 11.69 -3.98
C SER A 114 10.79 10.21 -4.29
N LEU A 115 10.34 9.44 -3.30
CA LEU A 115 10.18 7.99 -3.41
C LEU A 115 8.88 7.60 -4.11
N ASN A 116 7.90 8.50 -4.18
CA ASN A 116 6.55 8.24 -4.68
C ASN A 116 5.91 7.00 -4.00
N SER A 117 6.14 6.86 -2.71
CA SER A 117 5.73 5.66 -1.97
C SER A 117 4.24 5.68 -1.57
N VAL A 118 3.61 6.85 -1.59
CA VAL A 118 2.19 7.02 -1.26
C VAL A 118 1.46 7.62 -2.46
N ILE A 119 0.47 6.89 -3.01
CA ILE A 119 -0.25 7.31 -4.21
C ILE A 119 -1.62 7.93 -3.92
N SER A 120 -2.26 7.58 -2.83
CA SER A 120 -3.51 8.22 -2.43
C SER A 120 -3.62 8.35 -0.92
N LEU A 121 -4.39 9.34 -0.46
CA LEU A 121 -4.61 9.65 0.95
C LEU A 121 -6.11 9.65 1.26
N ASN A 122 -6.45 9.19 2.45
CA ASN A 122 -7.81 9.21 2.95
C ASN A 122 -8.20 10.64 3.35
N THR A 123 -9.03 11.28 2.55
CA THR A 123 -9.45 12.68 2.77
C THR A 123 -10.18 12.92 4.09
N ARG A 124 -10.74 11.88 4.71
CA ARG A 124 -11.47 11.96 5.99
C ARG A 124 -10.58 11.67 7.21
N ILE A 125 -9.31 11.36 7.01
CA ILE A 125 -8.44 10.83 8.06
C ILE A 125 -8.29 11.75 9.27
N ILE A 126 -8.27 13.07 9.07
CA ILE A 126 -8.17 14.04 10.17
C ILE A 126 -9.42 14.00 11.06
N ASN A 127 -10.60 13.93 10.46
CA ASN A 127 -11.86 13.86 11.22
C ASN A 127 -11.96 12.51 11.95
N GLN A 128 -11.59 11.43 11.28
CA GLN A 128 -11.54 10.10 11.92
C GLN A 128 -10.57 10.08 13.11
N ALA A 129 -9.42 10.73 12.99
CA ALA A 129 -8.46 10.83 14.09
C ALA A 129 -9.02 11.63 15.29
N ARG A 130 -9.69 12.77 15.03
CA ARG A 130 -10.40 13.53 16.09
C ARG A 130 -11.48 12.71 16.77
N GLU A 131 -12.24 11.94 16.00
CA GLU A 131 -13.24 11.02 16.56
C GLU A 131 -12.59 9.98 17.47
N LYS A 132 -11.42 9.47 17.13
CA LYS A 132 -10.65 8.56 17.97
C LYS A 132 -10.15 9.23 19.25
N ASP A 133 -9.69 10.49 19.18
CA ASP A 133 -9.30 11.26 20.36
C ASP A 133 -10.50 11.47 21.30
N ASN A 134 -11.65 11.87 20.75
CA ASN A 134 -12.86 12.16 21.52
C ASN A 134 -13.52 10.91 22.15
N ASN A 135 -13.40 9.76 21.48
CA ASN A 135 -14.06 8.52 21.89
C ASN A 135 -13.07 7.46 22.38
N ARG A 136 -11.91 7.87 22.88
CA ARG A 136 -10.88 6.94 23.33
C ARG A 136 -11.37 6.07 24.49
N PRO A 137 -11.32 4.74 24.39
CA PRO A 137 -11.68 3.85 25.50
C PRO A 137 -10.77 4.04 26.70
N LYS A 138 -11.34 4.03 27.91
CA LYS A 138 -10.57 4.22 29.16
C LYS A 138 -9.56 3.10 29.43
N ASN A 139 -9.89 1.87 29.04
CA ASN A 139 -9.07 0.67 29.30
C ASN A 139 -8.51 0.12 27.99
N LEU A 140 -7.83 0.95 27.21
CA LEU A 140 -7.22 0.53 25.96
C LEU A 140 -5.93 -0.25 26.24
N SER A 141 -5.77 -1.41 25.61
CA SER A 141 -4.50 -2.15 25.64
C SER A 141 -3.40 -1.32 24.98
N ASN A 142 -2.20 -1.33 25.55
CA ASN A 142 -1.04 -0.67 24.95
C ASN A 142 -0.68 -1.24 23.56
N PHE A 143 -1.05 -2.48 23.27
CA PHE A 143 -0.85 -3.09 21.95
C PHE A 143 -2.01 -2.85 20.98
N SER A 144 -2.99 -2.03 21.36
CA SER A 144 -4.14 -1.75 20.51
C SER A 144 -3.77 -0.95 19.28
N LEU A 145 -4.34 -1.34 18.14
CA LEU A 145 -4.29 -0.57 16.89
C LEU A 145 -5.22 0.65 16.89
N TYR A 146 -6.00 0.86 17.95
CA TYR A 146 -6.93 1.98 18.03
C TYR A 146 -6.22 3.32 17.78
N GLY A 147 -6.69 4.05 16.78
CA GLY A 147 -6.14 5.35 16.40
C GLY A 147 -4.77 5.32 15.68
N MET A 148 -4.17 4.14 15.49
CA MET A 148 -2.88 4.03 14.80
C MET A 148 -3.06 4.21 13.29
N PRO A 149 -2.31 5.14 12.65
CA PRO A 149 -2.37 5.34 11.22
C PRO A 149 -1.61 4.22 10.48
N LEU A 150 -2.27 3.61 9.52
CA LEU A 150 -1.74 2.55 8.68
C LEU A 150 -1.86 2.91 7.20
N ILE A 151 -0.94 2.43 6.39
CA ILE A 151 -0.97 2.53 4.93
C ILE A 151 -1.19 1.13 4.37
N LEU A 152 -2.15 1.00 3.45
CA LEU A 152 -2.42 -0.24 2.73
C LEU A 152 -1.71 -0.22 1.38
N LYS A 153 -1.17 -1.34 0.95
CA LYS A 153 -0.69 -1.48 -0.43
C LYS A 153 -1.86 -1.29 -1.41
N ASP A 154 -1.63 -0.66 -2.55
CA ASP A 154 -2.72 -0.27 -3.45
C ASP A 154 -3.35 -1.41 -4.27
N ASN A 155 -3.08 -2.64 -3.92
CA ASN A 155 -3.84 -3.82 -4.34
C ASN A 155 -4.77 -4.37 -3.23
N ILE A 156 -4.89 -3.66 -2.10
CA ILE A 156 -5.78 -4.03 -0.99
C ILE A 156 -6.97 -3.08 -1.00
N ASN A 157 -8.17 -3.62 -1.15
CA ASN A 157 -9.40 -2.85 -1.21
C ASN A 157 -9.68 -2.10 0.09
N CYS A 158 -10.09 -0.83 -0.07
CA CYS A 158 -10.48 0.02 1.05
C CYS A 158 -11.65 0.90 0.62
N GLN A 159 -12.80 0.70 1.24
CA GLN A 159 -13.99 1.51 0.97
C GLN A 159 -13.71 2.99 1.15
N GLY A 160 -14.10 3.79 0.14
CA GLY A 160 -13.88 5.24 0.11
C GLY A 160 -12.53 5.66 -0.45
N MET A 161 -11.71 4.71 -0.91
CA MET A 161 -10.47 4.95 -1.64
C MET A 161 -10.40 4.07 -2.88
N VAL A 162 -9.80 4.59 -3.96
CA VAL A 162 -9.57 3.81 -5.17
C VAL A 162 -8.53 2.72 -4.91
N THR A 163 -8.66 1.57 -5.55
CA THR A 163 -7.67 0.50 -5.53
C THR A 163 -7.20 0.24 -6.97
N THR A 164 -6.01 0.76 -7.30
CA THR A 164 -5.54 0.79 -8.70
C THR A 164 -4.58 -0.33 -9.06
N ALA A 165 -3.98 -0.99 -8.09
CA ALA A 165 -2.87 -1.92 -8.33
C ALA A 165 -1.72 -1.30 -9.17
N GLY A 166 -1.55 0.04 -9.12
CA GLY A 166 -0.59 0.79 -9.91
C GLY A 166 -0.96 0.95 -11.39
N ALA A 167 -2.19 0.60 -11.79
CA ALA A 167 -2.64 0.55 -13.17
C ALA A 167 -3.67 1.64 -13.48
N VAL A 168 -3.48 2.39 -14.55
CA VAL A 168 -4.42 3.41 -15.05
C VAL A 168 -5.80 2.82 -15.33
N ALA A 169 -5.87 1.57 -15.79
CA ALA A 169 -7.12 0.88 -16.06
C ALA A 169 -8.05 0.75 -14.83
N LEU A 170 -7.52 0.93 -13.61
CA LEU A 170 -8.26 0.80 -12.35
C LEU A 170 -8.42 2.14 -11.61
N LEU A 171 -8.24 3.28 -12.27
CA LEU A 171 -8.38 4.60 -11.65
C LEU A 171 -9.76 4.87 -11.06
N ASP A 172 -10.80 4.22 -11.57
CA ASP A 172 -12.18 4.34 -11.09
C ASP A 172 -12.65 3.09 -10.32
N ASN A 173 -11.72 2.24 -9.88
CA ASN A 173 -12.06 1.00 -9.18
C ASN A 173 -12.34 1.26 -7.69
N PHE A 174 -13.56 1.67 -7.38
CA PHE A 174 -14.08 1.79 -6.01
C PHE A 174 -14.71 0.47 -5.58
N THR A 175 -14.29 -0.04 -4.44
CA THR A 175 -14.70 -1.35 -3.91
C THR A 175 -15.05 -1.24 -2.43
N ASP A 176 -15.70 -2.27 -1.91
CA ASP A 176 -15.83 -2.47 -0.47
C ASP A 176 -14.48 -2.84 0.17
N ASP A 177 -14.42 -2.83 1.49
CA ASP A 177 -13.22 -3.22 2.22
C ASP A 177 -12.84 -4.68 1.97
N ALA A 178 -11.58 -4.94 1.72
CA ALA A 178 -11.02 -6.28 1.85
C ALA A 178 -11.19 -6.78 3.29
N PHE A 179 -11.25 -8.09 3.49
CA PHE A 179 -11.39 -8.69 4.82
C PHE A 179 -10.36 -8.14 5.83
N MET A 180 -9.11 -8.04 5.41
CA MET A 180 -8.04 -7.47 6.24
C MET A 180 -8.30 -6.01 6.59
N THR A 181 -8.75 -5.20 5.64
CA THR A 181 -9.09 -3.79 5.86
C THR A 181 -10.21 -3.64 6.86
N MET A 182 -11.25 -4.47 6.74
CA MET A 182 -12.37 -4.51 7.68
C MET A 182 -11.89 -4.86 9.09
N GLN A 183 -11.03 -5.86 9.26
CA GLN A 183 -10.47 -6.25 10.56
C GLN A 183 -9.64 -5.13 11.19
N LEU A 184 -8.80 -4.44 10.39
CA LEU A 184 -8.02 -3.30 10.87
C LEU A 184 -8.92 -2.14 11.33
N LYS A 185 -9.94 -1.79 10.55
CA LYS A 185 -10.91 -0.75 10.93
C LYS A 185 -11.71 -1.14 12.18
N THR A 186 -12.12 -2.41 12.29
CA THR A 186 -12.81 -2.93 13.48
C THR A 186 -11.93 -2.87 14.72
N SER A 187 -10.63 -3.10 14.58
CA SER A 187 -9.64 -2.90 15.65
C SER A 187 -9.37 -1.42 15.97
N GLY A 188 -10.03 -0.51 15.27
CA GLY A 188 -9.93 0.93 15.49
C GLY A 188 -8.79 1.62 14.77
N ALA A 189 -8.03 0.92 13.93
CA ALA A 189 -6.95 1.52 13.12
C ALA A 189 -7.49 2.60 12.15
N LEU A 190 -6.62 3.53 11.80
CA LEU A 190 -6.88 4.62 10.87
C LEU A 190 -6.17 4.33 9.55
N ILE A 191 -6.91 4.11 8.47
CA ILE A 191 -6.30 3.93 7.16
C ILE A 191 -5.94 5.29 6.59
N LEU A 192 -4.64 5.62 6.64
CA LEU A 192 -4.09 6.92 6.24
C LEU A 192 -4.09 7.09 4.71
N GLY A 193 -3.79 6.02 3.98
CA GLY A 193 -3.65 6.09 2.55
C GLY A 193 -3.30 4.77 1.90
N LYS A 194 -2.93 4.85 0.62
CA LYS A 194 -2.50 3.70 -0.18
C LYS A 194 -1.04 3.86 -0.57
N ALA A 195 -0.27 2.81 -0.33
CA ALA A 195 1.13 2.73 -0.76
C ALA A 195 1.21 2.30 -2.22
N ASN A 196 2.14 2.90 -2.92
CA ASN A 196 2.45 2.57 -4.30
C ASN A 196 2.95 1.14 -4.43
N LEU A 197 2.82 0.59 -5.64
CA LEU A 197 3.39 -0.70 -6.01
C LEU A 197 3.70 -0.67 -7.51
N SER A 198 4.57 -1.57 -7.97
CA SER A 198 4.73 -1.81 -9.40
C SER A 198 3.40 -2.24 -10.00
N GLU A 199 3.07 -1.71 -11.17
CA GLU A 199 1.82 -2.00 -11.88
C GLU A 199 1.55 -3.51 -11.92
N TRP A 200 0.34 -3.93 -11.50
CA TRP A 200 -0.05 -5.33 -11.35
C TRP A 200 0.95 -6.19 -10.56
N ALA A 201 1.68 -5.58 -9.61
CA ALA A 201 2.71 -6.25 -8.82
C ALA A 201 3.78 -6.94 -9.69
N TYR A 202 4.13 -6.34 -10.81
CA TYR A 202 5.12 -6.85 -11.77
C TYR A 202 4.64 -8.03 -12.65
N PHE A 203 3.36 -8.34 -12.63
CA PHE A 203 2.85 -9.54 -13.30
C PHE A 203 3.05 -9.51 -14.83
N PHE A 204 2.89 -8.34 -15.47
CA PHE A 204 2.95 -8.21 -16.93
C PHE A 204 4.29 -7.72 -17.47
N CYS A 205 5.23 -7.33 -16.63
CA CYS A 205 6.49 -6.75 -17.09
C CYS A 205 7.66 -7.10 -16.18
N GLY A 206 8.23 -8.29 -16.36
CA GLY A 206 9.41 -8.74 -15.61
C GLY A 206 10.66 -7.89 -15.82
N ASP A 207 10.77 -7.19 -16.95
CA ASP A 207 11.91 -6.35 -17.32
C ASP A 207 11.69 -4.86 -17.06
N CYS A 208 10.54 -4.46 -16.57
CA CYS A 208 10.28 -3.07 -16.21
C CYS A 208 11.14 -2.64 -15.01
N PRO A 209 11.48 -1.35 -14.90
CA PRO A 209 12.15 -0.84 -13.72
C PRO A 209 11.36 -1.14 -12.45
N SER A 210 12.03 -1.52 -11.37
CA SER A 210 11.39 -1.73 -10.08
C SER A 210 10.69 -0.45 -9.62
N GLY A 211 9.48 -0.59 -9.09
CA GLY A 211 8.67 0.54 -8.65
C GLY A 211 7.93 1.26 -9.78
N TYR A 212 7.93 0.70 -10.99
CA TYR A 212 7.12 1.22 -12.07
C TYR A 212 5.64 1.18 -11.72
N SER A 213 4.99 2.33 -11.79
CA SER A 213 3.57 2.51 -11.58
C SER A 213 3.07 3.55 -12.59
N ALA A 214 1.92 3.29 -13.19
CA ALA A 214 1.28 4.22 -14.11
C ALA A 214 0.35 5.23 -13.41
N VAL A 215 0.22 5.14 -12.08
CA VAL A 215 -0.68 5.96 -11.25
C VAL A 215 0.09 6.85 -10.31
#